data_3d7393e8412313ca49e7196951cfd8d6
#
_entry.id   3d7393e8412313ca49e7196951cfd8d6
#
_cell.length_a   1.000
_cell.length_b   1.000
_cell.length_c   1.000
_cell.angle_alpha   90.00
_cell.angle_beta   90.00
_cell.angle_gamma   90.00
#
_symmetry.space_group_name_H-M   'P 1'
#
loop_
_entity.id
_entity.type
_entity.pdbx_description
1 polymer ?
#
loop_
_entity_poly.entity_id
_entity_poly.type
_entity_poly.pdbx_seq_one_letter_code
_entity_poly.pdbx_strand_id
1 'polypeptide(L)'
;MSAPAATETLRILVVDDGRLVRETTARQLVDVGFVAQPVENGYLTLQLLQTGQWDVVLCDLRMPGMDGLELLRAVRAEHPGVDVIVMTAFGTVKTAVEAMQHGAADYLTKPFHFQELELRLNALTALRRYRTQVSQLRALLDNNTATAGMIGRCPPMLEVNKLVRLFAGHTAPVLITGETGTGKEVVARALHNLGSRSKGPFVAIPCGAIPMDLAESELFGHEKGAFTGAVGARMGAFERANHGTVLLDDVDDLPLNLQVKLLRALQEGAFTRVGGNRECVVDVRVIATTKVDLAQAAAQGKFRDDVFYRLRALEIELPPLRDRGEDVLLLAQHYLQRFATEAGRRDPVLSPDAAACLQRYPWPGNVRELRHAMEAAMTMCGHGEVELQHLPGFLRNSKPAVTAGPTAGQLVTLHLEGRQAVPFAEVVDGVEQALLQWAMGKAGGQQGKAAELLGLARTTLQSKLGK
;
A
#
# COMPACT_ATOMS: atom_id res chain seq x y z
N MET A 1 -7.93 40.27 -9.27
CA MET A 1 -8.81 40.29 -8.08
C MET A 1 -9.46 38.92 -8.02
N SER A 2 -8.90 38.04 -7.18
CA SER A 2 -9.41 36.68 -6.97
C SER A 2 -10.66 36.74 -6.10
N ALA A 3 -11.73 36.06 -6.52
CA ALA A 3 -12.95 35.96 -5.73
C ALA A 3 -12.64 35.29 -4.38
N PRO A 4 -13.25 35.76 -3.25
CA PRO A 4 -13.05 35.11 -1.96
C PRO A 4 -13.66 33.71 -2.02
N ALA A 5 -12.87 32.72 -1.61
CA ALA A 5 -13.31 31.34 -1.45
C ALA A 5 -14.58 31.29 -0.60
N ALA A 6 -15.61 30.59 -1.06
CA ALA A 6 -16.86 30.36 -0.36
C ALA A 6 -16.56 29.92 1.08
N THR A 7 -16.96 30.73 2.04
CA THR A 7 -16.81 30.44 3.46
C THR A 7 -17.75 29.28 3.77
N GLU A 8 -17.25 28.07 3.96
CA GLU A 8 -18.04 26.95 4.46
C GLU A 8 -18.60 27.33 5.83
N THR A 9 -19.87 27.69 5.85
CA THR A 9 -20.60 28.08 7.05
C THR A 9 -21.06 26.81 7.76
N LEU A 10 -20.68 26.63 9.03
CA LEU A 10 -21.13 25.49 9.83
C LEU A 10 -22.64 25.41 9.93
N ARG A 11 -23.18 24.22 9.80
CA ARG A 11 -24.60 23.90 10.01
C ARG A 11 -24.76 23.26 11.38
N ILE A 12 -25.50 23.89 12.25
CA ILE A 12 -25.57 23.61 13.67
C ILE A 12 -27.00 23.22 14.07
N LEU A 13 -27.18 22.09 14.77
CA LEU A 13 -28.41 21.75 15.46
C LEU A 13 -28.30 22.22 16.91
N VAL A 14 -29.26 23.03 17.36
CA VAL A 14 -29.34 23.50 18.75
C VAL A 14 -30.43 22.71 19.48
N VAL A 15 -30.01 21.79 20.34
CA VAL A 15 -30.88 20.81 21.00
C VAL A 15 -31.02 21.18 22.48
N ASP A 16 -32.21 21.57 22.88
CA ASP A 16 -32.53 22.00 24.25
C ASP A 16 -34.02 21.81 24.49
N ASP A 17 -34.47 21.32 25.64
CA ASP A 17 -35.89 21.17 25.99
C ASP A 17 -36.55 22.53 26.27
N GLY A 18 -35.78 23.51 26.72
CA GLY A 18 -36.24 24.88 26.96
C GLY A 18 -36.41 25.67 25.67
N ARG A 19 -37.67 25.90 25.23
CA ARG A 19 -37.99 26.60 23.97
C ARG A 19 -37.26 27.94 23.81
N LEU A 20 -37.22 28.76 24.87
CA LEU A 20 -36.61 30.09 24.80
C LEU A 20 -35.09 30.00 24.57
N VAL A 21 -34.40 29.04 25.22
CA VAL A 21 -32.97 28.88 25.11
C VAL A 21 -32.62 28.43 23.70
N ARG A 22 -33.24 27.39 23.17
CA ARG A 22 -32.93 26.83 21.83
C ARG A 22 -33.21 27.84 20.70
N GLU A 23 -34.37 28.55 20.76
CA GLU A 23 -34.74 29.55 19.74
C GLU A 23 -33.82 30.78 19.77
N THR A 24 -33.50 31.29 20.99
CA THR A 24 -32.61 32.45 21.15
C THR A 24 -31.19 32.13 20.69
N THR A 25 -30.66 31.00 21.13
CA THR A 25 -29.30 30.55 20.73
C THR A 25 -29.20 30.31 19.21
N ALA A 26 -30.21 29.64 18.62
CA ALA A 26 -30.25 29.46 17.17
C ALA A 26 -30.30 30.78 16.40
N ARG A 27 -31.10 31.74 16.84
CA ARG A 27 -31.18 33.07 16.23
C ARG A 27 -29.86 33.83 16.32
N GLN A 28 -29.22 33.85 17.50
CA GLN A 28 -27.92 34.49 17.68
C GLN A 28 -26.84 33.89 16.79
N LEU A 29 -26.85 32.54 16.59
CA LEU A 29 -25.92 31.86 15.68
C LEU A 29 -26.14 32.27 14.22
N VAL A 30 -27.41 32.44 13.80
CA VAL A 30 -27.74 32.90 12.45
C VAL A 30 -27.29 34.37 12.25
N ASP A 31 -27.47 35.23 13.28
CA ASP A 31 -27.07 36.63 13.23
C ASP A 31 -25.55 36.81 13.04
N VAL A 32 -24.73 35.91 13.53
CA VAL A 32 -23.26 35.89 13.33
C VAL A 32 -22.81 35.07 12.11
N GLY A 33 -23.74 34.55 11.29
CA GLY A 33 -23.45 33.97 10.00
C GLY A 33 -23.37 32.44 9.96
N PHE A 34 -23.74 31.71 11.03
CA PHE A 34 -23.90 30.27 11.00
C PHE A 34 -25.29 29.88 10.48
N VAL A 35 -25.41 28.63 9.99
CA VAL A 35 -26.73 28.04 9.72
C VAL A 35 -27.15 27.24 10.95
N ALA A 36 -28.19 27.71 11.65
CA ALA A 36 -28.61 27.05 12.89
C ALA A 36 -30.10 26.67 12.85
N GLN A 37 -30.40 25.44 13.34
CA GLN A 37 -31.78 24.95 13.46
C GLN A 37 -32.06 24.54 14.92
N PRO A 38 -33.13 25.10 15.55
CA PRO A 38 -33.53 24.67 16.87
C PRO A 38 -34.24 23.31 16.83
N VAL A 39 -33.90 22.42 17.77
CA VAL A 39 -34.46 21.06 17.89
C VAL A 39 -34.91 20.81 19.33
N GLU A 40 -36.02 20.15 19.50
CA GLU A 40 -36.66 20.01 20.83
C GLU A 40 -36.10 18.87 21.66
N ASN A 41 -35.60 17.79 21.03
CA ASN A 41 -35.12 16.58 21.73
C ASN A 41 -34.12 15.80 20.92
N GLY A 42 -33.47 14.81 21.56
CA GLY A 42 -32.46 13.97 20.96
C GLY A 42 -32.98 13.08 19.81
N TYR A 43 -34.20 12.59 19.88
CA TYR A 43 -34.77 11.71 18.83
C TYR A 43 -34.96 12.46 17.50
N LEU A 44 -35.50 13.68 17.55
CA LEU A 44 -35.61 14.53 16.35
C LEU A 44 -34.24 14.92 15.80
N THR A 45 -33.25 15.09 16.68
CA THR A 45 -31.86 15.36 16.26
C THR A 45 -31.31 14.21 15.42
N LEU A 46 -31.45 12.96 15.85
CA LEU A 46 -30.99 11.78 15.09
C LEU A 46 -31.71 11.66 13.73
N GLN A 47 -33.02 11.94 13.68
CA GLN A 47 -33.74 11.97 12.41
C GLN A 47 -33.22 13.03 11.42
N LEU A 48 -32.93 14.23 11.94
CA LEU A 48 -32.38 15.33 11.11
C LEU A 48 -30.96 15.03 10.63
N LEU A 49 -30.15 14.33 11.43
CA LEU A 49 -28.81 13.88 11.04
C LEU A 49 -28.85 12.83 9.92
N GLN A 50 -29.89 12.00 9.86
CA GLN A 50 -30.07 11.03 8.76
C GLN A 50 -30.49 11.67 7.44
N THR A 51 -31.25 12.78 7.47
CA THR A 51 -31.83 13.42 6.29
C THR A 51 -31.10 14.61 5.77
N GLY A 52 -30.20 15.21 6.59
CA GLY A 52 -29.48 16.46 6.27
C GLY A 52 -27.99 16.37 6.54
N GLN A 53 -27.24 17.31 5.94
CA GLN A 53 -25.82 17.49 6.25
C GLN A 53 -25.72 18.50 7.41
N TRP A 54 -25.22 18.05 8.54
CA TRP A 54 -24.99 18.84 9.74
C TRP A 54 -23.56 18.69 10.23
N ASP A 55 -22.97 19.76 10.74
CA ASP A 55 -21.58 19.81 11.15
C ASP A 55 -21.42 19.72 12.67
N VAL A 56 -22.31 20.38 13.40
CA VAL A 56 -22.23 20.48 14.86
C VAL A 56 -23.60 20.26 15.48
N VAL A 57 -23.63 19.51 16.57
CA VAL A 57 -24.77 19.41 17.48
C VAL A 57 -24.41 20.10 18.80
N LEU A 58 -25.11 21.14 19.13
CA LEU A 58 -25.03 21.83 20.42
C LEU A 58 -26.19 21.30 21.28
N CYS A 59 -25.92 20.41 22.25
CA CYS A 59 -27.00 19.76 23.02
C CYS A 59 -26.93 20.05 24.51
N ASP A 60 -28.11 20.23 25.12
CA ASP A 60 -28.22 20.24 26.58
C ASP A 60 -27.96 18.86 27.17
N LEU A 61 -27.29 18.80 28.29
CA LEU A 61 -27.01 17.56 29.01
C LEU A 61 -28.28 16.92 29.56
N ARG A 62 -29.22 17.78 30.08
CA ARG A 62 -30.43 17.28 30.73
C ARG A 62 -31.66 17.56 29.87
N MET A 63 -32.16 16.52 29.21
CA MET A 63 -33.38 16.60 28.41
C MET A 63 -34.30 15.40 28.74
N PRO A 64 -35.63 15.62 28.67
CA PRO A 64 -36.57 14.50 28.83
C PRO A 64 -36.41 13.43 27.75
N GLY A 65 -36.48 12.16 28.13
CA GLY A 65 -36.42 11.03 27.23
C GLY A 65 -34.98 10.59 26.90
N MET A 66 -34.32 11.23 25.96
CA MET A 66 -32.91 10.99 25.60
C MET A 66 -32.07 12.12 26.18
N ASP A 67 -31.14 11.81 27.08
CA ASP A 67 -30.22 12.80 27.63
C ASP A 67 -29.08 13.15 26.67
N GLY A 68 -28.33 14.25 26.98
CA GLY A 68 -27.26 14.72 26.12
C GLY A 68 -26.08 13.77 25.97
N LEU A 69 -25.81 12.89 26.97
CA LEU A 69 -24.75 11.89 26.88
C LEU A 69 -25.20 10.69 26.02
N GLU A 70 -26.47 10.30 26.11
CA GLU A 70 -27.05 9.27 25.25
C GLU A 70 -27.04 9.75 23.78
N LEU A 71 -27.45 11.01 23.54
CA LEU A 71 -27.38 11.61 22.22
C LEU A 71 -25.94 11.68 21.69
N LEU A 72 -24.98 12.09 22.51
CA LEU A 72 -23.56 12.12 22.15
C LEU A 72 -23.06 10.72 21.70
N ARG A 73 -23.39 9.67 22.47
CA ARG A 73 -22.99 8.29 22.13
C ARG A 73 -23.61 7.84 20.80
N ALA A 74 -24.89 8.12 20.59
CA ALA A 74 -25.58 7.78 19.35
C ALA A 74 -24.99 8.53 18.14
N VAL A 75 -24.74 9.83 18.26
CA VAL A 75 -24.12 10.65 17.19
C VAL A 75 -22.71 10.15 16.87
N ARG A 76 -21.91 9.78 17.89
CA ARG A 76 -20.57 9.24 17.67
C ARG A 76 -20.56 7.87 16.97
N ALA A 77 -21.54 7.02 17.26
CA ALA A 77 -21.66 5.71 16.64
C ALA A 77 -22.15 5.78 15.18
N GLU A 78 -23.16 6.63 14.90
CA GLU A 78 -23.82 6.66 13.59
C GLU A 78 -23.31 7.79 12.67
N HIS A 79 -22.84 8.92 13.25
CA HIS A 79 -22.40 10.11 12.53
C HIS A 79 -21.03 10.62 13.02
N PRO A 80 -19.92 9.87 12.88
CA PRO A 80 -18.61 10.21 13.44
C PRO A 80 -18.01 11.53 12.89
N GLY A 81 -18.53 12.05 11.79
CA GLY A 81 -18.15 13.34 11.19
C GLY A 81 -18.79 14.56 11.82
N VAL A 82 -19.79 14.38 12.71
CA VAL A 82 -20.52 15.48 13.38
C VAL A 82 -19.90 15.76 14.73
N ASP A 83 -19.49 17.00 14.99
CA ASP A 83 -18.96 17.41 16.28
C ASP A 83 -20.10 17.70 17.27
N VAL A 84 -19.94 17.28 18.54
CA VAL A 84 -20.96 17.47 19.58
C VAL A 84 -20.38 18.38 20.67
N ILE A 85 -21.04 19.50 20.95
CA ILE A 85 -20.75 20.39 22.09
C ILE A 85 -21.86 20.18 23.11
N VAL A 86 -21.51 19.82 24.33
CA VAL A 86 -22.48 19.56 25.41
C VAL A 86 -22.66 20.83 26.29
N MET A 87 -23.91 21.28 26.46
CA MET A 87 -24.25 22.35 27.38
C MET A 87 -24.69 21.76 28.73
N THR A 88 -24.24 22.31 29.85
CA THR A 88 -24.62 21.84 31.19
C THR A 88 -24.91 22.97 32.17
N ALA A 89 -25.99 22.83 32.94
CA ALA A 89 -26.33 23.78 34.00
C ALA A 89 -25.56 23.57 35.31
N PHE A 90 -24.94 22.41 35.50
CA PHE A 90 -24.12 22.05 36.66
C PHE A 90 -22.74 21.63 36.21
N GLY A 91 -21.81 22.59 36.09
CA GLY A 91 -20.40 22.36 35.76
C GLY A 91 -19.63 21.68 36.89
N THR A 92 -20.06 20.47 37.31
CA THR A 92 -19.11 19.62 38.07
C THR A 92 -18.05 19.17 37.10
N VAL A 93 -16.77 19.28 37.47
CA VAL A 93 -15.63 18.79 36.70
C VAL A 93 -15.87 17.33 36.23
N LYS A 94 -16.64 16.57 37.00
CA LYS A 94 -16.95 15.17 36.71
C LYS A 94 -17.82 15.00 35.44
N THR A 95 -18.88 15.79 35.24
CA THR A 95 -19.77 15.68 34.07
C THR A 95 -19.11 16.18 32.79
N ALA A 96 -18.27 17.22 32.88
CA ALA A 96 -17.49 17.70 31.77
C ALA A 96 -16.44 16.66 31.31
N VAL A 97 -15.74 16.04 32.26
CA VAL A 97 -14.76 14.97 31.99
C VAL A 97 -15.47 13.75 31.34
N GLU A 98 -16.66 13.37 31.82
CA GLU A 98 -17.44 12.29 31.27
C GLU A 98 -17.86 12.54 29.81
N ALA A 99 -18.35 13.75 29.49
CA ALA A 99 -18.66 14.13 28.13
C ALA A 99 -17.44 14.07 27.20
N MET A 100 -16.29 14.57 27.65
CA MET A 100 -15.04 14.50 26.88
C MET A 100 -14.54 13.07 26.68
N GLN A 101 -14.66 12.18 27.69
CA GLN A 101 -14.32 10.77 27.57
C GLN A 101 -15.20 10.02 26.56
N HIS A 102 -16.45 10.45 26.41
CA HIS A 102 -17.37 9.91 25.39
C HIS A 102 -17.23 10.58 24.03
N GLY A 103 -16.21 11.45 23.84
CA GLY A 103 -15.87 12.01 22.54
C GLY A 103 -16.60 13.33 22.20
N ALA A 104 -17.11 14.07 23.20
CA ALA A 104 -17.56 15.44 22.93
C ALA A 104 -16.39 16.30 22.37
N ALA A 105 -16.71 17.15 21.42
CA ALA A 105 -15.72 18.07 20.86
C ALA A 105 -15.38 19.19 21.85
N ASP A 106 -16.38 19.61 22.64
CA ASP A 106 -16.23 20.58 23.72
C ASP A 106 -17.43 20.54 24.66
N TYR A 107 -17.37 21.29 25.77
CA TYR A 107 -18.49 21.50 26.68
C TYR A 107 -18.66 22.97 27.03
N LEU A 108 -19.88 23.38 27.41
CA LEU A 108 -20.21 24.77 27.76
C LEU A 108 -21.08 24.79 29.03
N THR A 109 -20.74 25.62 30.01
CA THR A 109 -21.52 25.72 31.27
C THR A 109 -22.56 26.82 31.20
N LYS A 110 -23.82 26.48 31.50
CA LYS A 110 -24.92 27.47 31.60
C LYS A 110 -24.90 28.13 33.00
N PRO A 111 -25.15 29.45 33.10
CA PRO A 111 -25.31 30.42 32.01
C PRO A 111 -24.00 30.74 31.32
N PHE A 112 -23.98 30.79 29.98
CA PHE A 112 -22.80 31.18 29.19
C PHE A 112 -23.04 32.48 28.45
N HIS A 113 -21.97 33.19 28.15
CA HIS A 113 -22.03 34.35 27.25
C HIS A 113 -21.96 33.85 25.80
N PHE A 114 -22.78 34.40 24.92
CA PHE A 114 -22.80 34.00 23.51
C PHE A 114 -21.42 34.08 22.85
N GLN A 115 -20.60 35.08 23.22
CA GLN A 115 -19.22 35.21 22.75
C GLN A 115 -18.35 33.99 23.06
N GLU A 116 -18.59 33.28 24.17
CA GLU A 116 -17.86 32.05 24.51
C GLU A 116 -18.22 30.91 23.55
N LEU A 117 -19.52 30.73 23.23
CA LEU A 117 -19.99 29.77 22.24
C LEU A 117 -19.42 30.08 20.85
N GLU A 118 -19.46 31.34 20.44
CA GLU A 118 -18.92 31.81 19.17
C GLU A 118 -17.41 31.50 19.03
N LEU A 119 -16.64 31.77 20.09
CA LEU A 119 -15.19 31.48 20.12
C LEU A 119 -14.93 29.98 19.91
N ARG A 120 -15.68 29.09 20.58
CA ARG A 120 -15.55 27.63 20.48
C ARG A 120 -15.92 27.13 19.09
N LEU A 121 -16.98 27.62 18.48
CA LEU A 121 -17.40 27.29 17.12
C LEU A 121 -16.39 27.78 16.08
N ASN A 122 -15.81 28.95 16.25
CA ASN A 122 -14.74 29.44 15.40
C ASN A 122 -13.48 28.61 15.51
N ALA A 123 -13.12 28.13 16.71
CA ALA A 123 -12.02 27.20 16.91
C ALA A 123 -12.27 25.85 16.22
N LEU A 124 -13.47 25.29 16.31
CA LEU A 124 -13.87 24.08 15.59
C LEU A 124 -13.83 24.28 14.07
N THR A 125 -14.29 25.41 13.56
CA THR A 125 -14.22 25.77 12.14
C THR A 125 -12.77 25.79 11.65
N ALA A 126 -11.89 26.43 12.40
CA ALA A 126 -10.46 26.48 12.09
C ALA A 126 -9.85 25.06 12.08
N LEU A 127 -10.13 24.23 13.10
CA LEU A 127 -9.62 22.87 13.20
C LEU A 127 -10.11 22.00 12.03
N ARG A 128 -11.37 22.10 11.61
CA ARG A 128 -11.93 21.42 10.44
C ARG A 128 -11.23 21.87 9.15
N ARG A 129 -11.04 23.17 8.96
CA ARG A 129 -10.28 23.71 7.82
C ARG A 129 -8.86 23.15 7.75
N TYR A 130 -8.15 23.14 8.87
CA TYR A 130 -6.81 22.55 8.94
C TYR A 130 -6.82 21.04 8.58
N ARG A 131 -7.78 20.28 9.10
CA ARG A 131 -7.92 18.85 8.76
C ARG A 131 -8.19 18.66 7.27
N THR A 132 -9.09 19.46 6.68
CA THR A 132 -9.39 19.42 5.24
C THR A 132 -8.19 19.85 4.41
N GLN A 133 -7.47 20.90 4.77
CA GLN A 133 -6.26 21.34 4.09
C GLN A 133 -5.14 20.28 4.16
N VAL A 134 -4.92 19.69 5.32
CA VAL A 134 -3.95 18.59 5.50
C VAL A 134 -4.36 17.38 4.65
N SER A 135 -5.65 17.05 4.61
CA SER A 135 -6.17 15.97 3.76
C SER A 135 -6.01 16.29 2.26
N GLN A 136 -6.30 17.53 1.84
CA GLN A 136 -6.10 17.98 0.47
C GLN A 136 -4.62 18.02 0.07
N LEU A 137 -3.74 18.52 0.96
CA LEU A 137 -2.29 18.49 0.74
C LEU A 137 -1.75 17.06 0.68
N ARG A 138 -2.26 16.17 1.54
CA ARG A 138 -1.96 14.74 1.46
C ARG A 138 -2.46 14.15 0.14
N ALA A 139 -3.67 14.43 -0.28
CA ALA A 139 -4.23 13.99 -1.55
C ALA A 139 -3.45 14.54 -2.76
N LEU A 140 -2.97 15.79 -2.70
CA LEU A 140 -2.10 16.36 -3.73
C LEU A 140 -0.71 15.72 -3.74
N LEU A 141 -0.15 15.38 -2.58
CA LEU A 141 1.07 14.60 -2.45
C LEU A 141 0.84 13.16 -2.92
N ASP A 142 -0.32 12.57 -2.62
CA ASP A 142 -0.73 11.24 -3.06
C ASP A 142 -0.96 11.17 -4.57
N ASN A 143 -1.60 12.19 -5.17
CA ASN A 143 -1.69 12.31 -6.63
C ASN A 143 -0.31 12.49 -7.30
N ASN A 144 0.64 13.14 -6.63
CA ASN A 144 2.03 13.21 -7.09
C ASN A 144 2.82 11.90 -6.87
N THR A 145 2.47 11.08 -5.88
CA THR A 145 3.08 9.76 -5.64
C THR A 145 2.30 8.62 -6.30
N ALA A 146 0.99 8.76 -6.54
CA ALA A 146 0.17 7.85 -7.34
C ALA A 146 0.37 8.08 -8.85
N THR A 147 1.55 8.50 -9.28
CA THR A 147 1.86 8.71 -10.68
C THR A 147 1.73 7.38 -11.42
N ALA A 148 0.70 7.28 -12.25
CA ALA A 148 0.43 6.12 -13.12
C ALA A 148 0.15 4.78 -12.39
N GLY A 149 -0.47 4.81 -11.21
CA GLY A 149 -0.92 3.59 -10.51
C GLY A 149 0.11 2.95 -9.59
N MET A 150 1.28 3.57 -9.39
CA MET A 150 2.25 3.11 -8.39
C MET A 150 1.87 3.62 -7.00
N ILE A 151 1.69 2.69 -6.06
CA ILE A 151 1.36 2.97 -4.65
C ILE A 151 2.56 2.62 -3.78
N GLY A 152 3.01 3.56 -2.95
CA GLY A 152 4.09 3.38 -1.99
C GLY A 152 4.67 4.71 -1.54
N ARG A 153 4.97 4.80 -0.23
CA ARG A 153 5.54 5.98 0.44
C ARG A 153 6.82 5.67 1.18
N CYS A 154 7.18 4.40 1.30
CA CYS A 154 8.44 4.03 1.94
C CYS A 154 9.65 4.60 1.16
N PRO A 155 10.77 4.88 1.84
CA PRO A 155 11.94 5.46 1.19
C PRO A 155 12.41 4.72 -0.07
N PRO A 156 12.46 3.37 -0.12
CA PRO A 156 12.81 2.65 -1.34
C PRO A 156 11.82 2.91 -2.49
N MET A 157 10.50 2.97 -2.23
CA MET A 157 9.50 3.26 -3.27
C MET A 157 9.55 4.71 -3.75
N LEU A 158 9.92 5.65 -2.89
CA LEU A 158 10.15 7.05 -3.30
C LEU A 158 11.33 7.16 -4.27
N GLU A 159 12.41 6.40 -4.05
CA GLU A 159 13.54 6.36 -4.98
C GLU A 159 13.14 5.71 -6.31
N VAL A 160 12.38 4.61 -6.29
CA VAL A 160 11.79 4.02 -7.52
C VAL A 160 10.96 5.06 -8.27
N ASN A 161 10.08 5.81 -7.60
CA ASN A 161 9.29 6.86 -8.23
C ASN A 161 10.14 7.94 -8.88
N LYS A 162 11.22 8.36 -8.21
CA LYS A 162 12.18 9.34 -8.75
C LYS A 162 12.87 8.81 -10.00
N LEU A 163 13.36 7.57 -9.99
CA LEU A 163 13.97 6.92 -11.15
C LEU A 163 12.99 6.77 -12.32
N VAL A 164 11.75 6.40 -12.05
CA VAL A 164 10.69 6.31 -13.08
C VAL A 164 10.48 7.67 -13.76
N ARG A 165 10.39 8.77 -13.00
CA ARG A 165 10.26 10.12 -13.57
C ARG A 165 11.49 10.54 -14.38
N LEU A 166 12.68 10.24 -13.87
CA LEU A 166 13.93 10.53 -14.54
C LEU A 166 14.04 9.77 -15.87
N PHE A 167 13.74 8.46 -15.85
CA PHE A 167 13.91 7.60 -17.03
C PHE A 167 12.74 7.69 -18.02
N ALA A 168 11.58 8.20 -17.63
CA ALA A 168 10.40 8.29 -18.50
C ALA A 168 10.68 9.04 -19.82
N GLY A 169 11.48 10.12 -19.77
CA GLY A 169 11.84 10.91 -20.95
C GLY A 169 12.91 10.31 -21.86
N HIS A 170 13.61 9.25 -21.41
CA HIS A 170 14.70 8.63 -22.16
C HIS A 170 14.20 7.53 -23.11
N THR A 171 14.88 7.36 -24.26
CA THR A 171 14.57 6.29 -25.23
C THR A 171 15.36 5.00 -24.96
N ALA A 172 16.37 5.06 -24.10
CA ALA A 172 17.21 3.92 -23.75
C ALA A 172 16.38 2.79 -23.13
N PRO A 173 16.79 1.51 -23.32
CA PRO A 173 16.17 0.38 -22.64
C PRO A 173 16.21 0.53 -21.13
N VAL A 174 15.15 0.06 -20.46
CA VAL A 174 15.04 0.04 -18.99
C VAL A 174 14.86 -1.39 -18.53
N LEU A 175 15.75 -1.84 -17.64
CA LEU A 175 15.65 -3.13 -16.96
C LEU A 175 15.01 -2.91 -15.57
N ILE A 176 13.92 -3.62 -15.29
CA ILE A 176 13.24 -3.58 -14.01
C ILE A 176 13.47 -4.93 -13.31
N THR A 177 14.18 -4.91 -12.19
CA THR A 177 14.49 -6.10 -11.39
C THR A 177 13.61 -6.17 -10.14
N GLY A 178 13.36 -7.35 -9.63
CA GLY A 178 12.62 -7.57 -8.39
C GLY A 178 11.86 -8.87 -8.37
N GLU A 179 11.50 -9.33 -7.18
CA GLU A 179 10.78 -10.58 -6.96
C GLU A 179 9.45 -10.65 -7.74
N THR A 180 8.96 -11.86 -7.94
CA THR A 180 7.65 -12.08 -8.55
C THR A 180 6.54 -11.39 -7.72
N GLY A 181 5.64 -10.68 -8.38
CA GLY A 181 4.50 -10.02 -7.72
C GLY A 181 4.80 -8.67 -7.08
N THR A 182 6.01 -8.09 -7.22
CA THR A 182 6.37 -6.78 -6.65
C THR A 182 5.74 -5.59 -7.37
N GLY A 183 5.20 -5.78 -8.59
CA GLY A 183 4.56 -4.72 -9.37
C GLY A 183 5.41 -4.22 -10.55
N LYS A 184 6.34 -5.01 -11.09
CA LYS A 184 7.23 -4.63 -12.22
C LYS A 184 6.44 -4.12 -13.44
N GLU A 185 5.33 -4.77 -13.80
CA GLU A 185 4.47 -4.33 -14.91
C GLU A 185 3.85 -2.93 -14.66
N VAL A 186 3.47 -2.63 -13.41
CA VAL A 186 2.92 -1.31 -13.04
C VAL A 186 3.97 -0.22 -13.27
N VAL A 187 5.22 -0.48 -12.89
CA VAL A 187 6.36 0.43 -13.13
C VAL A 187 6.62 0.60 -14.62
N ALA A 188 6.57 -0.47 -15.41
CA ALA A 188 6.72 -0.40 -16.86
C ALA A 188 5.63 0.46 -17.52
N ARG A 189 4.38 0.30 -17.10
CA ARG A 189 3.26 1.14 -17.55
C ARG A 189 3.43 2.60 -17.15
N ALA A 190 3.93 2.84 -15.94
CA ALA A 190 4.24 4.19 -15.46
C ALA A 190 5.32 4.88 -16.32
N LEU A 191 6.40 4.17 -16.66
CA LEU A 191 7.45 4.66 -17.56
C LEU A 191 6.91 5.01 -18.96
N HIS A 192 5.99 4.22 -19.48
CA HIS A 192 5.34 4.49 -20.76
C HIS A 192 4.42 5.72 -20.66
N ASN A 193 3.51 5.76 -19.69
CA ASN A 193 2.51 6.80 -19.54
C ASN A 193 3.11 8.19 -19.27
N LEU A 194 4.26 8.23 -18.58
CA LEU A 194 5.00 9.46 -18.32
C LEU A 194 6.00 9.82 -19.42
N GLY A 195 6.24 8.89 -20.35
CA GLY A 195 7.23 9.05 -21.40
C GLY A 195 6.74 9.82 -22.62
N SER A 196 7.68 10.16 -23.50
CA SER A 196 7.38 10.84 -24.78
C SER A 196 6.51 10.03 -25.73
N ARG A 197 6.44 8.71 -25.52
CA ARG A 197 5.67 7.75 -26.34
C ARG A 197 4.33 7.34 -25.71
N SER A 198 3.85 8.09 -24.71
CA SER A 198 2.60 7.79 -23.98
C SER A 198 1.33 7.68 -24.83
N LYS A 199 1.34 8.31 -26.02
CA LYS A 199 0.25 8.22 -26.98
C LYS A 199 0.39 7.04 -27.96
N GLY A 200 1.56 6.39 -27.99
CA GLY A 200 1.84 5.23 -28.81
C GLY A 200 1.33 3.92 -28.19
N PRO A 201 1.45 2.80 -28.91
CA PRO A 201 1.06 1.51 -28.40
C PRO A 201 1.97 1.05 -27.26
N PHE A 202 1.38 0.40 -26.23
CA PHE A 202 2.08 -0.35 -25.20
C PHE A 202 1.78 -1.84 -25.37
N VAL A 203 2.78 -2.61 -25.79
CA VAL A 203 2.64 -4.05 -26.04
C VAL A 203 3.44 -4.82 -25.01
N ALA A 204 2.75 -5.55 -24.12
CA ALA A 204 3.36 -6.42 -23.12
C ALA A 204 3.43 -7.87 -23.64
N ILE A 205 4.58 -8.48 -23.48
CA ILE A 205 4.88 -9.89 -23.85
C ILE A 205 5.34 -10.64 -22.60
N PRO A 206 4.51 -11.54 -22.07
CA PRO A 206 4.91 -12.40 -20.96
C PRO A 206 5.79 -13.54 -21.48
N CYS A 207 7.12 -13.37 -21.46
CA CYS A 207 8.07 -14.30 -22.05
C CYS A 207 7.95 -15.72 -21.49
N GLY A 208 7.67 -15.86 -20.20
CA GLY A 208 7.50 -17.17 -19.57
C GLY A 208 6.16 -17.87 -19.81
N ALA A 209 5.15 -17.14 -20.31
CA ALA A 209 3.82 -17.71 -20.56
C ALA A 209 3.62 -18.19 -22.02
N ILE A 210 4.53 -17.85 -22.93
CA ILE A 210 4.44 -18.21 -24.34
C ILE A 210 5.14 -19.56 -24.54
N PRO A 211 4.49 -20.54 -25.22
CA PRO A 211 5.16 -21.76 -25.63
C PRO A 211 6.40 -21.47 -26.46
N MET A 212 7.51 -22.17 -26.19
CA MET A 212 8.82 -21.91 -26.83
C MET A 212 8.74 -21.88 -28.36
N ASP A 213 7.96 -22.77 -28.95
CA ASP A 213 7.76 -22.88 -30.41
C ASP A 213 7.04 -21.68 -31.02
N LEU A 214 6.29 -20.92 -30.22
CA LEU A 214 5.55 -19.76 -30.67
C LEU A 214 6.21 -18.44 -30.28
N ALA A 215 7.19 -18.47 -29.35
CA ALA A 215 7.80 -17.26 -28.80
C ALA A 215 8.45 -16.39 -29.88
N GLU A 216 9.11 -16.99 -30.85
CA GLU A 216 9.73 -16.28 -31.97
C GLU A 216 8.67 -15.57 -32.84
N SER A 217 7.60 -16.28 -33.15
CA SER A 217 6.48 -15.75 -33.93
C SER A 217 5.70 -14.65 -33.20
N GLU A 218 5.53 -14.75 -31.88
CA GLU A 218 4.86 -13.71 -31.08
C GLU A 218 5.71 -12.43 -30.96
N LEU A 219 7.03 -12.57 -30.84
CA LEU A 219 7.96 -11.45 -30.77
C LEU A 219 8.13 -10.76 -32.14
N PHE A 220 8.49 -11.53 -33.17
CA PHE A 220 8.95 -11.00 -34.46
C PHE A 220 7.96 -11.18 -35.62
N GLY A 221 6.86 -11.92 -35.40
CA GLY A 221 5.89 -12.23 -36.46
C GLY A 221 6.34 -13.37 -37.37
N HIS A 222 5.45 -13.79 -38.24
CA HIS A 222 5.71 -14.85 -39.23
C HIS A 222 5.09 -14.54 -40.59
N GLU A 223 5.69 -15.09 -41.62
CA GLU A 223 5.13 -15.12 -42.98
C GLU A 223 4.25 -16.36 -43.19
N LYS A 224 3.38 -16.32 -44.18
CA LYS A 224 2.54 -17.45 -44.53
C LYS A 224 3.40 -18.67 -44.87
N GLY A 225 3.12 -19.82 -44.23
CA GLY A 225 3.85 -21.05 -44.43
C GLY A 225 5.16 -21.21 -43.62
N ALA A 226 5.44 -20.32 -42.71
CA ALA A 226 6.65 -20.34 -41.88
C ALA A 226 6.77 -21.61 -40.99
N PHE A 227 5.64 -22.17 -40.56
CA PHE A 227 5.55 -23.42 -39.81
C PHE A 227 4.19 -24.08 -40.04
N THR A 228 4.03 -25.33 -39.59
CA THR A 228 2.77 -26.09 -39.70
C THR A 228 1.68 -25.39 -38.91
N GLY A 229 0.69 -24.82 -39.61
CA GLY A 229 -0.38 -24.01 -39.04
C GLY A 229 -0.28 -22.50 -39.33
N ALA A 230 0.78 -22.02 -39.97
CA ALA A 230 0.90 -20.62 -40.43
C ALA A 230 0.07 -20.36 -41.69
N VAL A 231 -1.24 -20.26 -41.52
CA VAL A 231 -2.22 -20.06 -42.64
C VAL A 231 -2.08 -18.67 -43.27
N GLY A 232 -1.67 -17.66 -42.50
CA GLY A 232 -1.48 -16.28 -42.92
C GLY A 232 -0.25 -15.64 -42.33
N ALA A 233 0.18 -14.48 -42.84
CA ALA A 233 1.21 -13.69 -42.22
C ALA A 233 0.65 -12.97 -40.97
N ARG A 234 1.43 -12.85 -39.89
CA ARG A 234 1.05 -12.17 -38.65
C ARG A 234 2.16 -11.24 -38.16
N MET A 235 1.79 -10.04 -37.75
CA MET A 235 2.70 -9.06 -37.16
C MET A 235 3.11 -9.47 -35.75
N GLY A 236 4.40 -9.38 -35.44
CA GLY A 236 4.96 -9.61 -34.12
C GLY A 236 4.75 -8.44 -33.15
N ALA A 237 5.15 -8.64 -31.89
CA ALA A 237 5.03 -7.63 -30.85
C ALA A 237 5.85 -6.36 -31.17
N PHE A 238 7.06 -6.51 -31.70
CA PHE A 238 7.90 -5.39 -32.06
C PHE A 238 7.26 -4.53 -33.18
N GLU A 239 6.63 -5.14 -34.17
CA GLU A 239 5.90 -4.40 -35.21
C GLU A 239 4.66 -3.69 -34.63
N ARG A 240 3.88 -4.39 -33.78
CA ARG A 240 2.69 -3.81 -33.11
C ARG A 240 3.05 -2.65 -32.17
N ALA A 241 4.25 -2.69 -31.59
CA ALA A 241 4.76 -1.66 -30.69
C ALA A 241 5.44 -0.48 -31.42
N ASN A 242 5.45 -0.47 -32.75
CA ASN A 242 6.14 0.56 -33.52
C ASN A 242 5.68 1.98 -33.12
N HIS A 243 6.63 2.90 -32.93
CA HIS A 243 6.46 4.25 -32.36
C HIS A 243 5.90 4.28 -30.93
N GLY A 244 5.94 3.14 -30.22
CA GLY A 244 5.46 2.96 -28.86
C GLY A 244 6.49 2.31 -27.93
N THR A 245 6.02 1.42 -27.07
CA THR A 245 6.83 0.71 -26.08
C THR A 245 6.50 -0.78 -26.09
N VAL A 246 7.52 -1.63 -26.10
CA VAL A 246 7.40 -3.05 -25.85
C VAL A 246 7.88 -3.36 -24.42
N LEU A 247 7.09 -4.12 -23.68
CA LEU A 247 7.46 -4.70 -22.41
C LEU A 247 7.75 -6.19 -22.61
N LEU A 248 8.99 -6.60 -22.32
CA LEU A 248 9.41 -7.99 -22.24
C LEU A 248 9.33 -8.41 -20.76
N ASP A 249 8.23 -9.06 -20.38
CA ASP A 249 8.00 -9.45 -18.98
C ASP A 249 8.63 -10.82 -18.70
N ASP A 250 9.43 -10.90 -17.62
CA ASP A 250 10.27 -12.05 -17.26
C ASP A 250 11.19 -12.49 -18.43
N VAL A 251 12.07 -11.58 -18.87
CA VAL A 251 13.00 -11.77 -20.01
C VAL A 251 13.99 -12.93 -19.80
N ASP A 252 14.24 -13.30 -18.55
CA ASP A 252 15.04 -14.44 -18.13
C ASP A 252 14.49 -15.80 -18.62
N ASP A 253 13.21 -15.87 -18.95
CA ASP A 253 12.59 -17.08 -19.50
C ASP A 253 12.78 -17.22 -21.04
N LEU A 254 13.41 -16.23 -21.73
CA LEU A 254 13.65 -16.31 -23.17
C LEU A 254 14.77 -17.32 -23.52
N PRO A 255 14.53 -18.24 -24.47
CA PRO A 255 15.56 -19.15 -24.98
C PRO A 255 16.76 -18.42 -25.61
N LEU A 256 17.96 -18.96 -25.49
CA LEU A 256 19.22 -18.37 -25.97
C LEU A 256 19.20 -18.04 -27.49
N ASN A 257 18.56 -18.87 -28.30
CA ASN A 257 18.42 -18.61 -29.75
C ASN A 257 17.58 -17.34 -30.03
N LEU A 258 16.54 -17.05 -29.23
CA LEU A 258 15.73 -15.85 -29.36
C LEU A 258 16.46 -14.61 -28.86
N GLN A 259 17.33 -14.76 -27.86
CA GLN A 259 18.14 -13.66 -27.37
C GLN A 259 19.07 -13.09 -28.46
N VAL A 260 19.54 -13.92 -29.41
CA VAL A 260 20.33 -13.46 -30.56
C VAL A 260 19.52 -12.52 -31.47
N LYS A 261 18.26 -12.88 -31.77
CA LYS A 261 17.37 -12.04 -32.58
C LYS A 261 16.96 -10.75 -31.82
N LEU A 262 16.71 -10.90 -30.53
CA LEU A 262 16.41 -9.76 -29.65
C LEU A 262 17.57 -8.75 -29.66
N LEU A 263 18.82 -9.20 -29.62
CA LEU A 263 19.98 -8.31 -29.67
C LEU A 263 19.97 -7.44 -30.94
N ARG A 264 19.69 -8.03 -32.11
CA ARG A 264 19.57 -7.25 -33.36
C ARG A 264 18.46 -6.21 -33.28
N ALA A 265 17.28 -6.61 -32.81
CA ALA A 265 16.17 -5.66 -32.65
C ALA A 265 16.52 -4.51 -31.68
N LEU A 266 17.31 -4.78 -30.61
CA LEU A 266 17.76 -3.79 -29.65
C LEU A 266 18.89 -2.85 -30.18
N GLN A 267 19.73 -3.35 -31.09
CA GLN A 267 20.89 -2.60 -31.60
C GLN A 267 20.57 -1.85 -32.89
N GLU A 268 19.94 -2.54 -33.82
CA GLU A 268 19.72 -2.09 -35.20
C GLU A 268 18.29 -1.52 -35.40
N GLY A 269 17.36 -1.80 -34.46
CA GLY A 269 15.93 -1.45 -34.65
C GLY A 269 15.30 -2.23 -35.80
N ALA A 270 15.91 -3.38 -36.17
CA ALA A 270 15.50 -4.16 -37.33
C ALA A 270 15.56 -5.67 -37.05
N PHE A 271 14.70 -6.42 -37.68
CA PHE A 271 14.63 -7.90 -37.60
C PHE A 271 13.92 -8.48 -38.81
N THR A 272 13.95 -9.82 -38.96
CA THR A 272 13.20 -10.52 -39.98
C THR A 272 12.10 -11.39 -39.38
N ARG A 273 10.92 -11.48 -40.01
CA ARG A 273 9.86 -12.40 -39.61
C ARG A 273 10.30 -13.83 -39.78
N VAL A 274 9.67 -14.74 -39.00
CA VAL A 274 9.89 -16.19 -39.13
C VAL A 274 9.47 -16.63 -40.53
N GLY A 275 10.34 -17.37 -41.23
CA GLY A 275 10.11 -17.83 -42.60
C GLY A 275 10.18 -16.74 -43.67
N GLY A 276 10.57 -15.51 -43.32
CA GLY A 276 10.74 -14.40 -44.24
C GLY A 276 12.18 -13.92 -44.37
N ASN A 277 12.51 -13.25 -45.48
CA ASN A 277 13.82 -12.65 -45.73
C ASN A 277 13.75 -11.11 -45.74
N ARG A 278 12.56 -10.52 -45.61
CA ARG A 278 12.38 -9.07 -45.60
C ARG A 278 12.72 -8.51 -44.24
N GLU A 279 13.56 -7.49 -44.22
CA GLU A 279 13.88 -6.76 -43.00
C GLU A 279 12.71 -5.84 -42.59
N CYS A 280 12.32 -5.89 -41.33
CA CYS A 280 11.32 -5.05 -40.70
C CYS A 280 12.05 -4.05 -39.81
N VAL A 281 11.99 -2.76 -40.14
CA VAL A 281 12.57 -1.67 -39.34
C VAL A 281 11.49 -1.10 -38.42
N VAL A 282 11.81 -0.95 -37.14
CA VAL A 282 10.89 -0.47 -36.10
C VAL A 282 11.57 0.55 -35.19
N ASP A 283 10.82 1.52 -34.73
CA ASP A 283 11.23 2.48 -33.71
C ASP A 283 10.47 2.21 -32.41
N VAL A 284 11.04 1.40 -31.51
CA VAL A 284 10.37 0.91 -30.29
C VAL A 284 11.22 1.19 -29.07
N ARG A 285 10.62 1.72 -28.02
CA ARG A 285 11.24 1.76 -26.69
C ARG A 285 11.09 0.40 -26.03
N VAL A 286 12.17 -0.15 -25.50
CA VAL A 286 12.16 -1.47 -24.83
C VAL A 286 12.23 -1.29 -23.33
N ILE A 287 11.32 -1.98 -22.61
CA ILE A 287 11.36 -2.18 -21.16
C ILE A 287 11.42 -3.68 -20.94
N ALA A 288 12.32 -4.15 -20.12
CA ALA A 288 12.42 -5.56 -19.75
C ALA A 288 12.24 -5.73 -18.25
N THR A 289 11.58 -6.81 -17.82
CA THR A 289 11.53 -7.20 -16.42
C THR A 289 12.22 -8.53 -16.20
N THR A 290 12.74 -8.73 -15.00
CA THR A 290 13.30 -10.00 -14.58
C THR A 290 13.08 -10.24 -13.09
N LYS A 291 12.99 -11.51 -12.70
CA LYS A 291 12.86 -12.00 -11.32
C LYS A 291 14.17 -12.56 -10.77
N VAL A 292 15.20 -12.70 -11.64
CA VAL A 292 16.50 -13.25 -11.30
C VAL A 292 17.61 -12.25 -11.55
N ASP A 293 18.77 -12.48 -10.96
CA ASP A 293 19.99 -11.75 -11.29
C ASP A 293 20.50 -12.19 -12.67
N LEU A 294 20.31 -11.34 -13.70
CA LEU A 294 20.74 -11.62 -15.06
C LEU A 294 22.27 -11.71 -15.20
N ALA A 295 23.05 -11.01 -14.36
CA ALA A 295 24.50 -11.13 -14.36
C ALA A 295 24.91 -12.55 -13.92
N GLN A 296 24.29 -13.09 -12.89
CA GLN A 296 24.50 -14.46 -12.45
C GLN A 296 24.02 -15.47 -13.49
N ALA A 297 22.85 -15.24 -14.12
CA ALA A 297 22.33 -16.08 -15.19
C ALA A 297 23.26 -16.10 -16.40
N ALA A 298 23.87 -14.98 -16.77
CA ALA A 298 24.85 -14.86 -17.83
C ALA A 298 26.14 -15.63 -17.50
N ALA A 299 26.68 -15.47 -16.30
CA ALA A 299 27.84 -16.26 -15.84
C ALA A 299 27.59 -17.78 -15.86
N GLN A 300 26.31 -18.21 -15.69
CA GLN A 300 25.91 -19.61 -15.80
C GLN A 300 25.62 -20.07 -17.25
N GLY A 301 25.74 -19.20 -18.24
CA GLY A 301 25.43 -19.50 -19.64
C GLY A 301 23.93 -19.63 -19.94
N LYS A 302 23.04 -19.22 -19.03
CA LYS A 302 21.57 -19.26 -19.19
C LYS A 302 21.04 -18.00 -19.88
N PHE A 303 21.81 -16.94 -19.86
CA PHE A 303 21.51 -15.66 -20.50
C PHE A 303 22.76 -15.16 -21.23
N ARG A 304 22.62 -14.38 -22.30
CA ARG A 304 23.76 -13.84 -23.06
C ARG A 304 24.24 -12.53 -22.45
N ASP A 305 25.53 -12.37 -22.28
CA ASP A 305 26.15 -11.17 -21.75
C ASP A 305 25.85 -9.93 -22.61
N ASP A 306 25.89 -10.07 -23.96
CA ASP A 306 25.65 -8.96 -24.88
C ASP A 306 24.22 -8.42 -24.80
N VAL A 307 23.22 -9.29 -24.61
CA VAL A 307 21.82 -8.91 -24.40
C VAL A 307 21.65 -8.24 -23.04
N PHE A 308 22.26 -8.82 -21.99
CA PHE A 308 22.22 -8.25 -20.64
C PHE A 308 22.72 -6.81 -20.61
N TYR A 309 23.94 -6.55 -21.12
CA TYR A 309 24.49 -5.19 -21.14
C TYR A 309 23.65 -4.24 -21.98
N ARG A 310 23.00 -4.71 -23.05
CA ARG A 310 22.13 -3.86 -23.87
C ARG A 310 20.82 -3.51 -23.20
N LEU A 311 20.23 -4.43 -22.42
CA LEU A 311 19.00 -4.20 -21.66
C LEU A 311 19.24 -3.34 -20.41
N ARG A 312 20.42 -3.47 -19.77
CA ARG A 312 20.78 -2.76 -18.53
C ARG A 312 21.33 -1.35 -18.77
N ALA A 313 20.85 -0.65 -19.80
CA ALA A 313 21.24 0.75 -20.02
C ALA A 313 20.74 1.66 -18.89
N LEU A 314 19.53 1.43 -18.41
CA LEU A 314 18.93 2.04 -17.22
C LEU A 314 18.36 0.92 -16.36
N GLU A 315 18.48 1.02 -15.04
CA GLU A 315 18.03 -0.03 -14.10
C GLU A 315 17.15 0.53 -13.00
N ILE A 316 16.07 -0.21 -12.68
CA ILE A 316 15.17 0.07 -11.56
C ILE A 316 15.00 -1.22 -10.78
N GLU A 317 15.37 -1.21 -9.50
CA GLU A 317 15.15 -2.33 -8.60
C GLU A 317 13.91 -2.08 -7.74
N LEU A 318 12.94 -3.02 -7.77
CA LEU A 318 11.76 -2.97 -6.93
C LEU A 318 11.99 -3.74 -5.63
N PRO A 319 11.81 -3.09 -4.48
CA PRO A 319 11.93 -3.76 -3.20
C PRO A 319 10.79 -4.78 -3.02
N PRO A 320 11.03 -5.93 -2.37
CA PRO A 320 9.97 -6.85 -1.99
C PRO A 320 9.05 -6.21 -0.94
N LEU A 321 7.80 -6.69 -0.84
CA LEU A 321 6.77 -6.06 0.00
C LEU A 321 7.13 -6.06 1.49
N ARG A 322 7.87 -7.07 1.97
CA ARG A 322 8.38 -7.14 3.35
C ARG A 322 9.31 -5.99 3.74
N ASP A 323 9.98 -5.38 2.76
CA ASP A 323 10.92 -4.26 2.98
C ASP A 323 10.25 -2.89 2.76
N ARG A 324 8.93 -2.86 2.49
CA ARG A 324 8.15 -1.63 2.27
C ARG A 324 7.43 -1.12 3.51
N GLY A 325 7.56 -1.79 4.67
CA GLY A 325 7.00 -1.33 5.95
C GLY A 325 5.50 -1.02 5.91
N GLU A 326 5.15 0.26 6.12
CA GLU A 326 3.76 0.71 6.18
C GLU A 326 3.01 0.65 4.83
N ASP A 327 3.72 0.52 3.71
CA ASP A 327 3.09 0.41 2.39
C ASP A 327 2.20 -0.83 2.26
N VAL A 328 2.42 -1.86 3.09
CA VAL A 328 1.53 -3.04 3.18
C VAL A 328 0.10 -2.63 3.48
N LEU A 329 -0.09 -1.77 4.51
CA LEU A 329 -1.43 -1.30 4.89
C LEU A 329 -2.01 -0.34 3.86
N LEU A 330 -1.19 0.52 3.26
CA LEU A 330 -1.61 1.43 2.21
C LEU A 330 -2.14 0.66 0.98
N LEU A 331 -1.42 -0.37 0.55
CA LEU A 331 -1.83 -1.25 -0.54
C LEU A 331 -3.07 -2.07 -0.18
N ALA A 332 -3.14 -2.62 1.04
CA ALA A 332 -4.30 -3.36 1.50
C ALA A 332 -5.57 -2.50 1.47
N GLN A 333 -5.51 -1.29 2.02
CA GLN A 333 -6.63 -0.36 2.01
C GLN A 333 -7.04 0.03 0.59
N HIS A 334 -6.07 0.29 -0.30
CA HIS A 334 -6.35 0.58 -1.71
C HIS A 334 -7.11 -0.56 -2.40
N TYR A 335 -6.69 -1.82 -2.21
CA TYR A 335 -7.37 -2.96 -2.81
C TYR A 335 -8.77 -3.17 -2.23
N LEU A 336 -8.94 -3.02 -0.92
CA LEU A 336 -10.24 -3.11 -0.28
C LEU A 336 -11.20 -2.05 -0.82
N GLN A 337 -10.78 -0.80 -0.95
CA GLN A 337 -11.57 0.29 -1.52
C GLN A 337 -11.96 0.00 -2.97
N ARG A 338 -11.01 -0.46 -3.76
CA ARG A 338 -11.25 -0.83 -5.15
C ARG A 338 -12.29 -1.94 -5.27
N PHE A 339 -12.14 -3.04 -4.53
CA PHE A 339 -13.11 -4.15 -4.55
C PHE A 339 -14.47 -3.75 -3.99
N ALA A 340 -14.51 -2.86 -2.97
CA ALA A 340 -15.76 -2.30 -2.46
C ALA A 340 -16.49 -1.50 -3.54
N THR A 341 -15.78 -0.64 -4.26
CA THR A 341 -16.33 0.15 -5.37
C THR A 341 -16.86 -0.75 -6.48
N GLU A 342 -16.09 -1.78 -6.90
CA GLU A 342 -16.49 -2.76 -7.91
C GLU A 342 -17.75 -3.56 -7.47
N ALA A 343 -17.91 -3.81 -6.17
CA ALA A 343 -19.05 -4.51 -5.58
C ALA A 343 -20.23 -3.58 -5.20
N GLY A 344 -20.13 -2.27 -5.39
CA GLY A 344 -21.16 -1.29 -4.99
C GLY A 344 -21.36 -1.20 -3.47
N ARG A 345 -20.31 -1.47 -2.68
CA ARG A 345 -20.33 -1.48 -1.20
C ARG A 345 -19.66 -0.22 -0.64
N ARG A 346 -19.90 0.08 0.65
CA ARG A 346 -19.18 1.13 1.37
C ARG A 346 -17.72 0.70 1.58
N ASP A 347 -16.81 1.68 1.67
CA ASP A 347 -15.39 1.43 1.91
C ASP A 347 -15.18 0.69 3.23
N PRO A 348 -14.61 -0.53 3.21
CA PRO A 348 -14.33 -1.28 4.42
C PRO A 348 -13.10 -0.70 5.13
N VAL A 349 -13.10 -0.80 6.46
CA VAL A 349 -11.98 -0.41 7.31
C VAL A 349 -11.32 -1.68 7.84
N LEU A 350 -9.99 -1.69 7.92
CA LEU A 350 -9.25 -2.77 8.56
C LEU A 350 -9.30 -2.61 10.08
N SER A 351 -9.63 -3.67 10.81
CA SER A 351 -9.48 -3.70 12.26
C SER A 351 -7.99 -3.62 12.65
N PRO A 352 -7.66 -3.11 13.85
CA PRO A 352 -6.28 -3.06 14.34
C PRO A 352 -5.58 -4.43 14.33
N ASP A 353 -6.31 -5.49 14.69
CA ASP A 353 -5.77 -6.86 14.71
C ASP A 353 -5.50 -7.39 13.30
N ALA A 354 -6.40 -7.13 12.34
CA ALA A 354 -6.17 -7.46 10.94
C ALA A 354 -4.97 -6.70 10.36
N ALA A 355 -4.87 -5.41 10.64
CA ALA A 355 -3.74 -4.58 10.23
C ALA A 355 -2.40 -5.10 10.78
N ALA A 356 -2.34 -5.42 12.07
CA ALA A 356 -1.15 -6.00 12.69
C ALA A 356 -0.77 -7.37 12.10
N CYS A 357 -1.75 -8.19 11.73
CA CYS A 357 -1.53 -9.46 11.05
C CYS A 357 -0.90 -9.25 9.67
N LEU A 358 -1.43 -8.33 8.87
CA LEU A 358 -0.91 -8.01 7.54
C LEU A 358 0.53 -7.48 7.58
N GLN A 359 0.88 -6.66 8.57
CA GLN A 359 2.24 -6.12 8.73
C GLN A 359 3.27 -7.17 9.12
N ARG A 360 2.88 -8.19 9.87
CA ARG A 360 3.80 -9.25 10.33
C ARG A 360 4.10 -10.31 9.28
N TYR A 361 3.24 -10.46 8.29
CA TYR A 361 3.40 -11.51 7.28
C TYR A 361 4.48 -11.13 6.26
N PRO A 362 5.38 -12.07 5.86
CA PRO A 362 6.53 -11.77 5.01
C PRO A 362 6.21 -11.60 3.52
N TRP A 363 4.99 -11.89 3.09
CA TRP A 363 4.49 -11.71 1.73
C TRP A 363 5.39 -12.34 0.64
N PRO A 364 5.62 -13.66 0.63
CA PRO A 364 6.46 -14.29 -0.38
C PRO A 364 5.96 -14.10 -1.82
N GLY A 365 4.65 -13.94 -2.03
CA GLY A 365 4.04 -13.57 -3.31
C GLY A 365 3.85 -12.06 -3.50
N ASN A 366 4.44 -11.24 -2.61
CA ASN A 366 4.45 -9.78 -2.67
C ASN A 366 3.05 -9.16 -2.85
N VAL A 367 2.93 -8.12 -3.67
CA VAL A 367 1.68 -7.38 -3.91
C VAL A 367 0.61 -8.25 -4.58
N ARG A 368 1.01 -9.25 -5.37
CA ARG A 368 0.06 -10.19 -6.00
C ARG A 368 -0.66 -11.02 -4.94
N GLU A 369 0.07 -11.54 -3.97
CA GLU A 369 -0.49 -12.28 -2.84
C GLU A 369 -1.36 -11.41 -1.95
N LEU A 370 -0.89 -10.19 -1.62
CA LEU A 370 -1.67 -9.23 -0.85
C LEU A 370 -3.00 -8.90 -1.53
N ARG A 371 -3.00 -8.64 -2.83
CA ARG A 371 -4.22 -8.38 -3.60
C ARG A 371 -5.22 -9.54 -3.48
N HIS A 372 -4.78 -10.79 -3.67
CA HIS A 372 -5.64 -11.97 -3.56
C HIS A 372 -6.17 -12.13 -2.12
N ALA A 373 -5.33 -11.84 -1.11
CA ALA A 373 -5.75 -11.87 0.28
C ALA A 373 -6.85 -10.85 0.59
N MET A 374 -6.74 -9.63 0.04
CA MET A 374 -7.76 -8.58 0.20
C MET A 374 -9.05 -8.90 -0.56
N GLU A 375 -8.96 -9.50 -1.74
CA GLU A 375 -10.10 -9.98 -2.51
C GLU A 375 -10.89 -11.06 -1.73
N ALA A 376 -10.18 -12.03 -1.16
CA ALA A 376 -10.77 -13.06 -0.32
C ALA A 376 -11.39 -12.47 0.97
N ALA A 377 -10.69 -11.54 1.64
CA ALA A 377 -11.20 -10.87 2.84
C ALA A 377 -12.48 -10.07 2.54
N MET A 378 -12.53 -9.36 1.42
CA MET A 378 -13.71 -8.62 0.97
C MET A 378 -14.90 -9.53 0.68
N THR A 379 -14.65 -10.74 0.17
CA THR A 379 -15.68 -11.75 -0.08
C THR A 379 -16.25 -12.31 1.21
N MET A 380 -15.38 -12.51 2.23
CA MET A 380 -15.78 -13.04 3.55
C MET A 380 -16.41 -11.98 4.46
N CYS A 381 -15.99 -10.71 4.33
CA CYS A 381 -16.55 -9.60 5.05
C CYS A 381 -17.85 -9.17 4.37
N GLY A 382 -19.01 -9.45 4.97
CA GLY A 382 -20.31 -9.08 4.40
C GLY A 382 -20.49 -7.56 4.26
N HIS A 383 -20.36 -6.82 5.35
CA HIS A 383 -20.43 -5.35 5.41
C HIS A 383 -19.64 -4.86 6.63
N GLY A 384 -18.95 -3.73 6.50
CA GLY A 384 -18.30 -3.00 7.59
C GLY A 384 -16.79 -3.26 7.71
N GLU A 385 -16.34 -3.61 8.91
CA GLU A 385 -14.93 -3.75 9.26
C GLU A 385 -14.36 -5.11 8.85
N VAL A 386 -13.19 -5.13 8.23
CA VAL A 386 -12.45 -6.36 7.92
C VAL A 386 -11.66 -6.78 9.16
N GLU A 387 -12.20 -7.76 9.87
CA GLU A 387 -11.60 -8.34 11.06
C GLU A 387 -10.62 -9.46 10.73
N LEU A 388 -9.83 -9.89 11.72
CA LEU A 388 -8.86 -10.97 11.59
C LEU A 388 -9.50 -12.29 11.06
N GLN A 389 -10.75 -12.59 11.47
CA GLN A 389 -11.46 -13.78 11.01
C GLN A 389 -11.79 -13.78 9.51
N HIS A 390 -11.88 -12.62 8.88
CA HIS A 390 -12.13 -12.46 7.45
C HIS A 390 -10.88 -12.66 6.61
N LEU A 391 -9.68 -12.60 7.21
CA LEU A 391 -8.43 -12.85 6.50
C LEU A 391 -8.25 -14.33 6.16
N PRO A 392 -7.60 -14.68 5.04
CA PRO A 392 -7.26 -16.05 4.68
C PRO A 392 -6.53 -16.82 5.79
N GLY A 393 -6.76 -18.12 5.89
CA GLY A 393 -6.21 -18.97 6.95
C GLY A 393 -4.68 -18.97 7.05
N PHE A 394 -3.97 -18.82 5.94
CA PHE A 394 -2.50 -18.76 5.92
C PHE A 394 -1.96 -17.51 6.63
N LEU A 395 -2.68 -16.39 6.60
CA LEU A 395 -2.32 -15.18 7.35
C LEU A 395 -2.57 -15.36 8.86
N ARG A 396 -3.73 -15.91 9.23
CA ARG A 396 -4.12 -16.13 10.63
C ARG A 396 -3.21 -17.12 11.35
N ASN A 397 -2.76 -18.16 10.64
CA ASN A 397 -1.94 -19.24 11.18
C ASN A 397 -0.44 -19.01 10.98
N SER A 398 -0.05 -17.89 10.38
CA SER A 398 1.37 -17.54 10.26
C SER A 398 1.94 -17.36 11.66
N LYS A 399 2.75 -18.33 12.10
CA LYS A 399 3.65 -18.12 13.24
C LYS A 399 4.45 -16.85 12.93
N PRO A 400 4.70 -15.98 13.94
CA PRO A 400 5.56 -14.83 13.72
C PRO A 400 6.78 -15.32 12.94
N ALA A 401 7.08 -14.66 11.82
CA ALA A 401 8.27 -15.01 11.05
C ALA A 401 9.44 -14.95 12.05
N VAL A 402 10.01 -16.10 12.32
CA VAL A 402 11.33 -16.15 12.89
C VAL A 402 12.16 -15.38 11.88
N THR A 403 12.58 -14.19 12.24
CA THR A 403 13.41 -13.29 11.44
C THR A 403 14.39 -14.15 10.69
N ALA A 404 14.40 -14.01 9.36
CA ALA A 404 15.30 -14.74 8.46
C ALA A 404 16.66 -14.84 9.12
N GLY A 405 17.19 -16.06 9.16
CA GLY A 405 18.48 -16.32 9.76
C GLY A 405 19.52 -15.35 9.21
N PRO A 406 20.60 -15.12 9.92
CA PRO A 406 21.56 -14.05 9.64
C PRO A 406 21.99 -14.07 8.18
N THR A 407 21.84 -12.94 7.52
CA THR A 407 22.41 -12.64 6.20
C THR A 407 23.87 -13.08 6.19
N ALA A 408 24.37 -13.59 5.07
CA ALA A 408 25.75 -14.08 4.97
C ALA A 408 26.73 -13.01 5.51
N GLY A 409 27.23 -13.25 6.72
CA GLY A 409 28.10 -12.32 7.47
C GLY A 409 27.67 -12.02 8.90
N GLN A 410 26.40 -12.26 9.29
CA GLN A 410 25.95 -12.14 10.69
C GLN A 410 25.88 -13.51 11.36
N LEU A 411 26.82 -13.80 12.23
CA LEU A 411 26.87 -15.06 12.97
C LEU A 411 25.87 -15.12 14.13
N VAL A 412 25.62 -14.01 14.80
CA VAL A 412 24.71 -13.92 15.97
C VAL A 412 24.09 -12.53 16.04
N THR A 413 22.76 -12.44 16.29
CA THR A 413 22.06 -11.18 16.60
C THR A 413 21.52 -11.24 18.02
N LEU A 414 21.92 -10.31 18.89
CA LEU A 414 21.47 -10.20 20.27
C LEU A 414 20.37 -9.14 20.37
N HIS A 415 19.19 -9.51 20.87
CA HIS A 415 18.09 -8.58 21.17
C HIS A 415 18.16 -8.20 22.65
N LEU A 416 18.66 -7.01 22.97
CA LEU A 416 18.82 -6.49 24.32
C LEU A 416 17.74 -5.46 24.70
N GLU A 417 16.68 -5.33 23.91
CA GLU A 417 15.62 -4.34 24.11
C GLU A 417 14.87 -4.59 25.43
N GLY A 418 14.75 -3.53 26.24
CA GLY A 418 14.00 -3.54 27.51
C GLY A 418 14.75 -4.00 28.75
N ARG A 419 16.03 -4.36 28.68
CA ARG A 419 16.86 -4.71 29.85
C ARG A 419 17.80 -3.59 30.23
N GLN A 420 17.76 -3.15 31.49
CA GLN A 420 18.69 -2.11 32.03
C GLN A 420 20.11 -2.60 32.24
N ALA A 421 20.32 -3.90 32.42
CA ALA A 421 21.64 -4.54 32.53
C ALA A 421 21.52 -6.02 32.08
N VAL A 422 22.54 -6.52 31.38
CA VAL A 422 22.65 -7.93 30.99
C VAL A 422 23.98 -8.46 31.46
N PRO A 423 24.00 -9.55 32.26
CA PRO A 423 25.26 -10.17 32.72
C PRO A 423 26.05 -10.69 31.52
N PHE A 424 27.34 -10.37 31.43
CA PHE A 424 28.21 -10.78 30.32
C PHE A 424 28.22 -12.30 30.12
N ALA A 425 28.17 -13.07 31.20
CA ALA A 425 28.13 -14.54 31.16
C ALA A 425 26.89 -15.06 30.44
N GLU A 426 25.70 -14.47 30.68
CA GLU A 426 24.44 -14.87 30.01
C GLU A 426 24.50 -14.64 28.50
N VAL A 427 25.15 -13.57 28.05
CA VAL A 427 25.37 -13.28 26.65
C VAL A 427 26.29 -14.30 25.98
N VAL A 428 27.41 -14.60 26.64
CA VAL A 428 28.41 -15.57 26.14
C VAL A 428 27.81 -16.97 26.05
N ASP A 429 27.08 -17.40 27.07
CA ASP A 429 26.39 -18.69 27.07
C ASP A 429 25.33 -18.79 25.96
N GLY A 430 24.56 -17.71 25.74
CA GLY A 430 23.58 -17.64 24.63
C GLY A 430 24.22 -17.74 23.25
N VAL A 431 25.34 -17.04 23.02
CA VAL A 431 26.09 -17.11 21.76
C VAL A 431 26.68 -18.52 21.56
N GLU A 432 27.23 -19.11 22.61
CA GLU A 432 27.79 -20.46 22.55
C GLU A 432 26.73 -21.50 22.20
N GLN A 433 25.56 -21.45 22.85
CA GLN A 433 24.43 -22.35 22.54
C GLN A 433 23.94 -22.18 21.10
N ALA A 434 23.83 -20.95 20.60
CA ALA A 434 23.42 -20.70 19.22
C ALA A 434 24.40 -21.29 18.20
N LEU A 435 25.71 -21.18 18.45
CA LEU A 435 26.75 -21.77 17.59
C LEU A 435 26.71 -23.31 17.61
N LEU A 436 26.49 -23.91 18.76
CA LEU A 436 26.37 -25.36 18.91
C LEU A 436 25.14 -25.89 18.16
N GLN A 437 24.01 -25.25 18.31
CA GLN A 437 22.77 -25.61 17.60
C GLN A 437 22.90 -25.48 16.07
N TRP A 438 23.51 -24.38 15.60
CA TRP A 438 23.79 -24.17 14.19
C TRP A 438 24.68 -25.28 13.61
N ALA A 439 25.80 -25.61 14.28
CA ALA A 439 26.73 -26.62 13.82
C ALA A 439 26.09 -28.02 13.81
N MET A 440 25.31 -28.36 14.84
CA MET A 440 24.58 -29.63 14.91
C MET A 440 23.51 -29.75 13.81
N GLY A 441 22.78 -28.67 13.53
CA GLY A 441 21.81 -28.60 12.44
C GLY A 441 22.45 -28.81 11.06
N LYS A 442 23.57 -28.10 10.79
CA LYS A 442 24.36 -28.24 9.54
C LYS A 442 24.97 -29.61 9.37
N ALA A 443 25.40 -30.25 10.47
CA ALA A 443 26.00 -31.59 10.49
C ALA A 443 24.96 -32.74 10.48
N GLY A 444 23.66 -32.45 10.41
CA GLY A 444 22.60 -33.45 10.46
C GLY A 444 22.64 -34.32 11.74
N GLY A 445 22.98 -33.72 12.88
CA GLY A 445 23.12 -34.40 14.17
C GLY A 445 24.44 -35.17 14.38
N GLN A 446 25.35 -35.18 13.41
CA GLN A 446 26.66 -35.88 13.53
C GLN A 446 27.66 -35.02 14.33
N GLN A 447 27.91 -35.40 15.57
CA GLN A 447 28.79 -34.63 16.49
C GLN A 447 30.23 -34.46 15.95
N GLY A 448 30.78 -35.44 15.23
CA GLY A 448 32.12 -35.37 14.62
C GLY A 448 32.22 -34.23 13.57
N LYS A 449 31.23 -34.15 12.66
CA LYS A 449 31.18 -33.11 11.64
C LYS A 449 30.86 -31.73 12.25
N ALA A 450 30.02 -31.69 13.30
CA ALA A 450 29.71 -30.44 14.02
C ALA A 450 30.95 -29.88 14.73
N ALA A 451 31.77 -30.75 15.32
CA ALA A 451 33.05 -30.36 15.96
C ALA A 451 34.03 -29.78 14.94
N GLU A 452 34.14 -30.42 13.77
CA GLU A 452 34.98 -29.96 12.65
C GLU A 452 34.52 -28.57 12.12
N LEU A 453 33.24 -28.35 11.96
CA LEU A 453 32.65 -27.04 11.56
C LEU A 453 32.94 -25.91 12.55
N LEU A 454 33.06 -26.21 13.84
CA LEU A 454 33.37 -25.26 14.89
C LEU A 454 34.86 -25.14 15.21
N GLY A 455 35.72 -25.94 14.58
CA GLY A 455 37.15 -26.03 14.89
C GLY A 455 37.43 -26.54 16.31
N LEU A 456 36.53 -27.37 16.89
CA LEU A 456 36.62 -27.89 18.26
C LEU A 456 36.97 -29.37 18.24
N ALA A 457 37.65 -29.81 19.33
CA ALA A 457 37.80 -31.25 19.57
C ALA A 457 36.42 -31.86 19.88
N ARG A 458 36.17 -33.11 19.41
CA ARG A 458 34.89 -33.80 19.63
C ARG A 458 34.53 -33.92 21.13
N THR A 459 35.53 -34.13 21.99
CA THR A 459 35.35 -34.20 23.42
C THR A 459 34.90 -32.87 24.03
N THR A 460 35.42 -31.76 23.50
CA THR A 460 35.03 -30.40 23.91
C THR A 460 33.58 -30.11 23.50
N LEU A 461 33.19 -30.50 22.28
CA LEU A 461 31.78 -30.35 21.81
C LEU A 461 30.83 -31.16 22.71
N GLN A 462 31.19 -32.42 23.06
CA GLN A 462 30.36 -33.24 23.93
C GLN A 462 30.22 -32.66 25.34
N SER A 463 31.27 -32.11 25.93
CA SER A 463 31.22 -31.41 27.22
C SER A 463 30.33 -30.17 27.19
N LYS A 464 30.25 -29.47 26.06
CA LYS A 464 29.44 -28.25 25.90
C LYS A 464 27.96 -28.56 25.55
N LEU A 465 27.67 -29.70 24.93
CA LEU A 465 26.30 -30.17 24.67
C LEU A 465 25.67 -30.84 25.89
N GLY A 466 26.47 -31.27 26.88
CA GLY A 466 25.99 -31.91 28.11
C GLY A 466 25.80 -30.95 29.29
N LYS A 467 26.05 -29.65 29.11
CA LYS A 467 25.68 -28.58 30.03
C LYS A 467 24.37 -27.92 29.56
#